data_acd3555b6e51436e76935f8c296bb989
#
_entry.id   acd3555b6e51436e76935f8c296bb989
#
_cell.length_a   1.000
_cell.length_b   1.000
_cell.length_c   1.000
_cell.angle_alpha   90.00
_cell.angle_beta   90.00
_cell.angle_gamma   90.00
#
_symmetry.space_group_name_H-M   'P 1'
#
loop_
_entity.id
_entity.type
_entity.pdbx_description
1 polymer ?
#
loop_
_entity_poly.entity_id
_entity_poly.type
_entity_poly.pdbx_seq_one_letter_code
_entity_poly.pdbx_strand_id
1 'polypeptide(L)'
;MRRWIRVIGTGGLLLPMLLQAVGRAEKEPVFSKERQHIFWNVDPYCLDSICACFVSNQDSLSAERLLFLFPQLSQEELLIFAKCVLLSKNANYLFSDEEEAIFSKLILPRVSLGCNREDDLAKVLVLADSDAEEGKVRRYSLYLDVLALRAYVERERLVRAAYAESDQIELASIEAINTILFEKEGVRYPSKKEMFESRFSELGAVTDSKFGVCLGTAVLYQALAQRLTLSLEAVTPPGHIYLRYKDVINIETTSGGRHIPTDRYCECIKESQLRVRSQTELIGLTFMNRGAYFLQKGEFLQASRAYEKAKQYLADEQLSDLLGITYILLGKRKEGEFILKNSSERTRKGSAVYDYLQGYISSEVLGVLFADSGVSWQETANYRKKLLDLVEKFPKSGALRLRLAAITLELGLVKEGVRLLEKSIEEAPEDLSLRLQFCKLLCNRLDYSRAKKHFDQAKAILAKEGLLFETSSYTLLRALEKNIALAAPN
;
A
#
# COMPACT_ATOMS: atom_id res chain seq x y z
N MET A 1 -1.38 -18.37 19.82
CA MET A 1 -1.04 -16.99 19.44
C MET A 1 -0.95 -15.97 20.59
N ARG A 2 -1.42 -16.25 21.81
CA ARG A 2 -1.29 -15.34 23.00
C ARG A 2 -0.10 -15.63 23.94
N ARG A 3 0.84 -16.50 23.57
CA ARG A 3 2.02 -16.89 24.41
C ARG A 3 3.36 -16.30 23.98
N TRP A 4 3.41 -15.56 22.86
CA TRP A 4 4.68 -15.03 22.30
C TRP A 4 5.03 -13.59 22.72
N ILE A 5 4.10 -12.88 23.38
CA ILE A 5 4.29 -11.46 23.75
C ILE A 5 4.92 -11.26 25.13
N ARG A 6 5.22 -12.34 25.88
CA ARG A 6 5.76 -12.23 27.28
C ARG A 6 7.22 -12.58 27.48
N VAL A 7 8.02 -12.77 26.43
CA VAL A 7 9.46 -13.12 26.58
C VAL A 7 10.42 -11.94 26.26
N ILE A 8 9.94 -10.78 25.86
CA ILE A 8 10.79 -9.61 25.53
C ILE A 8 11.11 -8.73 26.76
N GLY A 9 10.93 -9.23 27.97
CA GLY A 9 11.11 -8.47 29.22
C GLY A 9 12.38 -8.75 30.03
N THR A 10 13.36 -9.56 29.57
CA THR A 10 14.55 -9.90 30.38
C THR A 10 15.87 -9.90 29.61
N GLY A 11 16.05 -8.93 28.71
CA GLY A 11 17.30 -8.76 27.92
C GLY A 11 18.55 -8.28 28.72
N GLY A 12 18.49 -8.25 30.04
CA GLY A 12 19.56 -7.67 30.88
C GLY A 12 20.68 -8.61 31.31
N LEU A 13 20.62 -9.92 31.03
CA LEU A 13 21.58 -10.89 31.62
C LEU A 13 22.43 -11.69 30.62
N LEU A 14 22.29 -11.53 29.33
CA LEU A 14 23.07 -12.26 28.32
C LEU A 14 24.32 -11.52 27.79
N LEU A 15 24.45 -10.23 28.08
CA LEU A 15 25.59 -9.42 27.65
C LEU A 15 26.94 -9.88 28.25
N PRO A 16 27.04 -10.29 29.56
CA PRO A 16 28.29 -10.76 30.11
C PRO A 16 28.78 -12.09 29.54
N MET A 17 27.89 -12.98 29.09
CA MET A 17 28.29 -14.30 28.58
C MET A 17 28.85 -14.26 27.14
N LEU A 18 28.42 -13.34 26.31
CA LEU A 18 28.97 -13.15 24.97
C LEU A 18 30.33 -12.50 24.95
N LEU A 19 30.65 -11.68 25.99
CA LEU A 19 31.99 -11.11 26.18
C LEU A 19 32.99 -12.15 26.66
N GLN A 20 32.57 -13.23 27.36
CA GLN A 20 33.44 -14.30 27.78
C GLN A 20 33.85 -15.30 26.68
N ALA A 21 33.06 -15.43 25.61
CA ALA A 21 33.35 -16.33 24.49
C ALA A 21 34.39 -15.78 23.51
N VAL A 22 34.69 -14.48 23.51
CA VAL A 22 35.67 -13.81 22.64
C VAL A 22 36.98 -13.52 23.35
N GLY A 23 37.09 -13.76 24.65
CA GLY A 23 38.24 -13.38 25.49
C GLY A 23 39.20 -14.50 25.79
N ARG A 24 40.05 -14.90 24.85
CA ARG A 24 41.40 -15.46 25.18
C ARG A 24 42.40 -14.96 24.15
N ALA A 25 42.94 -13.80 24.36
CA ALA A 25 44.31 -13.35 24.17
C ALA A 25 44.36 -11.83 24.00
N GLU A 26 45.24 -11.25 24.75
CA GLU A 26 45.72 -9.87 24.76
C GLU A 26 45.02 -8.90 25.70
N LYS A 27 45.89 -8.15 26.43
CA LYS A 27 45.56 -7.19 27.47
C LYS A 27 44.36 -6.31 27.06
N GLU A 28 43.34 -6.34 27.90
CA GLU A 28 42.16 -5.43 27.71
C GLU A 28 42.67 -3.98 27.57
N PRO A 29 42.30 -3.27 26.49
CA PRO A 29 42.60 -1.86 26.39
C PRO A 29 41.81 -1.13 27.50
N VAL A 30 42.55 -0.40 28.37
CA VAL A 30 41.93 0.48 29.38
C VAL A 30 41.23 1.61 28.68
N PHE A 31 39.93 1.45 28.42
CA PHE A 31 39.09 2.51 27.86
C PHE A 31 38.96 3.64 28.88
N SER A 32 39.12 4.91 28.45
CA SER A 32 38.74 6.06 29.26
C SER A 32 37.27 5.97 29.67
N LYS A 33 36.89 6.52 30.83
CA LYS A 33 35.50 6.54 31.30
C LYS A 33 34.54 7.13 30.26
N GLU A 34 34.98 8.12 29.48
CA GLU A 34 34.21 8.74 28.40
C GLU A 34 33.97 7.78 27.24
N ARG A 35 34.98 6.98 26.82
CA ARG A 35 34.82 5.95 25.79
C ARG A 35 33.91 4.81 26.24
N GLN A 36 33.97 4.41 27.50
CA GLN A 36 33.04 3.42 28.07
C GLN A 36 31.60 3.94 28.03
N HIS A 37 31.36 5.22 28.34
CA HIS A 37 30.03 5.81 28.35
C HIS A 37 29.42 5.85 26.93
N ILE A 38 30.20 6.19 25.91
CA ILE A 38 29.77 6.16 24.50
C ILE A 38 29.45 4.73 24.05
N PHE A 39 30.31 3.78 24.43
CA PHE A 39 30.14 2.36 24.11
C PHE A 39 28.83 1.76 24.65
N TRP A 40 28.44 2.09 25.88
CA TRP A 40 27.19 1.61 26.48
C TRP A 40 25.94 2.21 25.91
N ASN A 41 26.04 3.36 25.22
CA ASN A 41 24.93 4.04 24.57
C ASN A 41 24.78 3.66 23.08
N VAL A 42 25.71 2.91 22.51
CA VAL A 42 25.63 2.44 21.12
C VAL A 42 24.78 1.18 21.04
N ASP A 43 23.67 1.23 20.32
CA ASP A 43 22.91 0.03 19.98
C ASP A 43 23.72 -0.85 19.03
N PRO A 44 24.20 -2.02 19.50
CA PRO A 44 25.10 -2.89 18.73
C PRO A 44 24.42 -3.54 17.51
N TYR A 45 23.13 -3.40 17.35
CA TYR A 45 22.35 -3.93 16.24
C TYR A 45 21.72 -2.82 15.39
N CYS A 46 22.01 -1.57 15.69
CA CYS A 46 21.60 -0.44 14.87
C CYS A 46 22.76 -0.03 13.96
N LEU A 47 22.61 -0.22 12.65
CA LEU A 47 23.65 0.11 11.67
C LEU A 47 24.09 1.57 11.78
N ASP A 48 23.15 2.51 11.96
CA ASP A 48 23.46 3.93 12.14
C ASP A 48 24.34 4.18 13.38
N SER A 49 24.04 3.51 14.49
CA SER A 49 24.80 3.64 15.73
C SER A 49 26.23 3.09 15.58
N ILE A 50 26.38 1.94 14.93
CA ILE A 50 27.71 1.36 14.65
C ILE A 50 28.51 2.30 13.74
N CYS A 51 27.90 2.79 12.66
CA CYS A 51 28.53 3.72 11.73
C CYS A 51 28.92 5.03 12.42
N ALA A 52 28.06 5.60 13.25
CA ALA A 52 28.34 6.83 14.00
C ALA A 52 29.53 6.65 14.96
N CYS A 53 29.57 5.54 15.70
CA CYS A 53 30.67 5.24 16.60
C CYS A 53 31.98 5.06 15.82
N PHE A 54 31.96 4.32 14.72
CA PHE A 54 33.14 4.10 13.88
C PHE A 54 33.66 5.40 13.24
N VAL A 55 32.79 6.24 12.68
CA VAL A 55 33.21 7.52 12.07
C VAL A 55 33.76 8.49 13.13
N SER A 56 33.17 8.53 14.33
CA SER A 56 33.56 9.47 15.37
C SER A 56 34.88 9.08 16.07
N ASN A 57 35.09 7.80 16.32
CA ASN A 57 36.17 7.33 17.18
C ASN A 57 37.19 6.43 16.47
N GLN A 58 36.91 5.96 15.25
CA GLN A 58 37.68 4.94 14.51
C GLN A 58 38.07 3.74 15.40
N ASP A 59 37.14 3.34 16.29
CA ASP A 59 37.41 2.27 17.22
C ASP A 59 37.41 0.90 16.52
N SER A 60 38.29 0.03 17.00
CA SER A 60 38.51 -1.31 16.44
C SER A 60 37.26 -2.19 16.54
N LEU A 61 36.44 -2.03 17.57
CA LEU A 61 35.28 -2.87 17.82
C LEU A 61 34.14 -2.57 16.85
N SER A 62 33.89 -1.28 16.55
CA SER A 62 32.94 -0.91 15.53
C SER A 62 33.42 -1.31 14.13
N ALA A 63 34.74 -1.22 13.86
CA ALA A 63 35.32 -1.71 12.62
C ALA A 63 35.14 -3.23 12.47
N GLU A 64 35.47 -4.02 13.51
CA GLU A 64 35.29 -5.48 13.52
C GLU A 64 33.81 -5.87 13.30
N ARG A 65 32.87 -5.13 13.87
CA ARG A 65 31.46 -5.35 13.68
C ARG A 65 31.02 -5.07 12.23
N LEU A 66 31.47 -3.97 11.67
CA LEU A 66 31.18 -3.65 10.25
C LEU A 66 31.80 -4.70 9.33
N LEU A 67 33.03 -5.14 9.59
CA LEU A 67 33.69 -6.24 8.85
C LEU A 67 32.95 -7.57 9.01
N PHE A 68 32.43 -7.85 10.20
CA PHE A 68 31.63 -9.05 10.41
C PHE A 68 30.31 -9.03 9.61
N LEU A 69 29.64 -7.89 9.56
CA LEU A 69 28.43 -7.72 8.78
C LEU A 69 28.70 -7.63 7.27
N PHE A 70 29.83 -7.02 6.90
CA PHE A 70 30.19 -6.68 5.53
C PHE A 70 31.65 -7.06 5.20
N PRO A 71 31.97 -8.36 5.21
CA PRO A 71 33.35 -8.84 5.02
C PRO A 71 33.92 -8.55 3.62
N GLN A 72 33.10 -8.07 2.69
CA GLN A 72 33.51 -7.73 1.32
C GLN A 72 34.19 -6.36 1.22
N LEU A 73 34.08 -5.52 2.24
CA LEU A 73 34.65 -4.18 2.25
C LEU A 73 36.06 -4.18 2.87
N SER A 74 36.98 -3.42 2.30
CA SER A 74 38.23 -3.08 2.92
C SER A 74 38.03 -2.08 4.08
N GLN A 75 39.06 -1.87 4.90
CA GLN A 75 38.97 -0.87 5.97
C GLN A 75 38.77 0.56 5.47
N GLU A 76 39.32 0.92 4.31
CA GLU A 76 39.12 2.23 3.69
C GLU A 76 37.68 2.37 3.21
N GLU A 77 37.15 1.36 2.52
CA GLU A 77 35.78 1.33 2.05
C GLU A 77 34.78 1.37 3.19
N LEU A 78 35.08 0.78 4.35
CA LEU A 78 34.20 0.83 5.53
C LEU A 78 34.00 2.26 6.05
N LEU A 79 35.03 3.10 6.01
CA LEU A 79 34.88 4.50 6.44
C LEU A 79 33.99 5.29 5.50
N ILE A 80 34.15 5.10 4.19
CA ILE A 80 33.31 5.71 3.17
C ILE A 80 31.87 5.23 3.35
N PHE A 81 31.66 3.92 3.45
CA PHE A 81 30.36 3.30 3.69
C PHE A 81 29.68 3.86 4.93
N ALA A 82 30.37 3.91 6.07
CA ALA A 82 29.80 4.40 7.31
C ALA A 82 29.36 5.88 7.22
N LYS A 83 30.15 6.73 6.56
CA LYS A 83 29.77 8.12 6.28
C LYS A 83 28.53 8.19 5.41
N CYS A 84 28.47 7.39 4.33
CA CYS A 84 27.31 7.36 3.43
C CYS A 84 26.03 6.92 4.15
N VAL A 85 26.08 5.91 5.00
CA VAL A 85 24.93 5.46 5.82
C VAL A 85 24.39 6.61 6.65
N LEU A 86 25.27 7.40 7.30
CA LEU A 86 24.85 8.53 8.12
C LEU A 86 24.29 9.67 7.28
N LEU A 87 24.90 9.99 6.14
CA LEU A 87 24.50 11.08 5.25
C LEU A 87 23.26 10.75 4.41
N SER A 88 22.93 9.47 4.24
CA SER A 88 21.78 9.03 3.42
C SER A 88 20.43 9.61 3.88
N LYS A 89 20.31 10.03 5.13
CA LYS A 89 19.10 10.70 5.66
C LYS A 89 18.94 12.14 5.15
N ASN A 90 20.00 12.74 4.63
CA ASN A 90 19.95 14.08 4.06
C ASN A 90 19.41 13.99 2.63
N ALA A 91 18.23 14.58 2.40
CA ALA A 91 17.58 14.60 1.08
C ALA A 91 18.44 15.25 -0.04
N ASN A 92 19.37 16.12 0.34
CA ASN A 92 20.25 16.83 -0.61
C ASN A 92 21.60 16.10 -0.82
N TYR A 93 21.82 14.97 -0.15
CA TYR A 93 23.05 14.22 -0.32
C TYR A 93 23.03 13.43 -1.63
N LEU A 94 24.04 13.64 -2.46
CA LEU A 94 24.25 12.92 -3.72
C LEU A 94 25.42 11.97 -3.55
N PHE A 95 25.18 10.71 -3.79
CA PHE A 95 26.19 9.67 -3.76
C PHE A 95 27.16 9.80 -4.95
N SER A 96 28.46 9.63 -4.71
CA SER A 96 29.50 9.56 -5.74
C SER A 96 29.53 8.17 -6.42
N ASP A 97 30.28 8.06 -7.53
CA ASP A 97 30.45 6.77 -8.23
C ASP A 97 31.20 5.74 -7.38
N GLU A 98 32.14 6.19 -6.56
CA GLU A 98 32.87 5.34 -5.62
C GLU A 98 31.94 4.80 -4.53
N GLU A 99 31.08 5.64 -3.97
CA GLU A 99 30.09 5.26 -2.98
C GLU A 99 29.08 4.25 -3.55
N GLU A 100 28.61 4.46 -4.78
CA GLU A 100 27.75 3.51 -5.48
C GLU A 100 28.41 2.16 -5.70
N ALA A 101 29.68 2.15 -6.06
CA ALA A 101 30.45 0.92 -6.24
C ALA A 101 30.53 0.11 -4.93
N ILE A 102 30.72 0.78 -3.78
CA ILE A 102 30.72 0.16 -2.46
C ILE A 102 29.38 -0.49 -2.13
N PHE A 103 28.28 0.25 -2.32
CA PHE A 103 26.93 -0.30 -2.09
C PHE A 103 26.63 -1.47 -3.03
N SER A 104 27.08 -1.42 -4.28
CA SER A 104 26.93 -2.52 -5.24
C SER A 104 27.63 -3.80 -4.76
N LYS A 105 28.81 -3.70 -4.17
CA LYS A 105 29.50 -4.85 -3.55
C LYS A 105 28.69 -5.48 -2.42
N LEU A 106 27.92 -4.68 -1.69
CA LEU A 106 27.14 -5.15 -0.55
C LEU A 106 25.81 -5.77 -0.95
N ILE A 107 25.18 -5.23 -1.99
CA ILE A 107 23.84 -5.66 -2.43
C ILE A 107 23.92 -6.90 -3.32
N LEU A 108 24.84 -6.94 -4.30
CA LEU A 108 24.97 -8.03 -5.26
C LEU A 108 25.14 -9.43 -4.64
N PRO A 109 25.95 -9.63 -3.58
CA PRO A 109 26.08 -10.95 -2.96
C PRO A 109 24.86 -11.42 -2.15
N ARG A 110 23.92 -10.50 -1.85
CA ARG A 110 22.74 -10.76 -1.02
C ARG A 110 21.45 -10.78 -1.79
N VAL A 111 21.45 -10.26 -3.00
CA VAL A 111 20.39 -10.41 -3.99
C VAL A 111 20.70 -11.66 -4.77
N SER A 112 19.90 -12.73 -4.61
CA SER A 112 20.12 -13.98 -5.33
C SER A 112 20.23 -13.71 -6.84
N LEU A 113 21.09 -14.47 -7.49
CA LEU A 113 21.41 -14.50 -8.93
C LEU A 113 20.16 -14.47 -9.84
N GLY A 114 19.48 -13.35 -9.96
CA GLY A 114 18.25 -13.22 -10.77
C GLY A 114 17.67 -11.83 -10.82
N CYS A 115 17.98 -10.96 -9.88
CA CYS A 115 17.63 -9.54 -10.00
C CYS A 115 18.70 -8.82 -10.80
N ASN A 116 18.55 -8.78 -12.10
CA ASN A 116 19.25 -7.80 -12.92
C ASN A 116 18.85 -6.40 -12.44
N ARG A 117 19.79 -5.45 -12.43
CA ARG A 117 19.51 -4.04 -12.11
C ARG A 117 18.40 -3.43 -13.00
N GLU A 118 18.09 -4.05 -14.14
CA GLU A 118 17.00 -3.67 -15.04
C GLU A 118 15.62 -4.02 -14.47
N ASP A 119 15.54 -5.01 -13.55
CA ASP A 119 14.31 -5.45 -12.90
C ASP A 119 14.08 -4.82 -11.52
N ASP A 120 14.92 -3.85 -11.11
CA ASP A 120 14.71 -3.12 -9.85
C ASP A 120 13.44 -2.26 -9.94
N LEU A 121 12.38 -2.70 -9.26
CA LEU A 121 11.09 -2.02 -9.20
C LEU A 121 11.24 -0.53 -8.83
N ALA A 122 12.13 -0.22 -7.89
CA ALA A 122 12.35 1.15 -7.45
C ALA A 122 12.95 2.02 -8.56
N LYS A 123 13.96 1.51 -9.27
CA LYS A 123 14.59 2.22 -10.38
C LYS A 123 13.58 2.51 -11.49
N VAL A 124 12.79 1.50 -11.87
CA VAL A 124 11.79 1.64 -12.93
C VAL A 124 10.72 2.65 -12.53
N LEU A 125 10.26 2.63 -11.27
CA LEU A 125 9.25 3.57 -10.78
C LEU A 125 9.74 5.01 -10.71
N VAL A 126 10.98 5.23 -10.26
CA VAL A 126 11.55 6.58 -10.21
C VAL A 126 11.83 7.10 -11.63
N LEU A 127 12.35 6.26 -12.54
CA LEU A 127 12.51 6.61 -13.98
C LEU A 127 11.17 6.89 -14.67
N ALA A 128 10.13 6.22 -14.25
CA ALA A 128 8.79 6.41 -14.77
C ALA A 128 8.17 7.75 -14.35
N ASP A 129 8.72 8.39 -13.36
CA ASP A 129 8.36 9.75 -12.97
C ASP A 129 8.90 10.74 -14.02
N SER A 130 7.99 11.49 -14.68
CA SER A 130 8.30 12.33 -15.86
C SER A 130 9.35 13.42 -15.60
N ASP A 131 9.61 13.74 -14.34
CA ASP A 131 10.57 14.74 -13.89
C ASP A 131 11.85 14.15 -13.27
N ALA A 132 12.05 12.82 -13.43
CA ALA A 132 13.19 12.17 -12.82
C ALA A 132 14.50 12.50 -13.57
N GLU A 133 15.28 13.38 -13.02
CA GLU A 133 16.67 13.55 -13.35
C GLU A 133 17.46 12.28 -12.96
N GLU A 134 18.48 11.92 -13.72
CA GLU A 134 19.33 10.74 -13.44
C GLU A 134 19.88 10.75 -12.01
N GLY A 135 20.23 11.91 -11.48
CA GLY A 135 20.66 12.09 -10.09
C GLY A 135 19.60 11.71 -9.05
N LYS A 136 18.31 11.94 -9.33
CA LYS A 136 17.21 11.51 -8.44
C LYS A 136 17.08 10.00 -8.42
N VAL A 137 17.14 9.36 -9.59
CA VAL A 137 17.04 7.89 -9.70
C VAL A 137 18.13 7.23 -8.88
N ARG A 138 19.36 7.71 -9.06
CA ARG A 138 20.54 7.24 -8.32
C ARG A 138 20.38 7.42 -6.83
N ARG A 139 19.97 8.61 -6.39
CA ARG A 139 19.75 8.93 -4.97
C ARG A 139 18.73 7.98 -4.32
N TYR A 140 17.56 7.81 -4.94
CA TYR A 140 16.52 6.94 -4.37
C TYR A 140 16.94 5.47 -4.35
N SER A 141 17.59 4.98 -5.39
CA SER A 141 18.10 3.61 -5.44
C SER A 141 19.06 3.35 -4.28
N LEU A 142 20.06 4.20 -4.09
CA LEU A 142 21.06 4.05 -3.04
C LEU A 142 20.49 4.26 -1.63
N TYR A 143 19.53 5.19 -1.48
CA TYR A 143 18.83 5.33 -0.19
C TYR A 143 18.06 4.05 0.19
N LEU A 144 17.38 3.42 -0.78
CA LEU A 144 16.71 2.14 -0.55
C LEU A 144 17.69 1.01 -0.25
N ASP A 145 18.87 1.03 -0.85
CA ASP A 145 19.96 0.10 -0.52
C ASP A 145 20.39 0.26 0.93
N VAL A 146 20.53 1.49 1.43
CA VAL A 146 20.81 1.76 2.86
C VAL A 146 19.70 1.26 3.76
N LEU A 147 18.43 1.50 3.39
CA LEU A 147 17.29 0.98 4.17
C LEU A 147 17.28 -0.55 4.19
N ALA A 148 17.56 -1.20 3.07
CA ALA A 148 17.66 -2.65 2.99
C ALA A 148 18.81 -3.20 3.86
N LEU A 149 19.95 -2.53 3.90
CA LEU A 149 21.06 -2.92 4.79
C LEU A 149 20.71 -2.74 6.27
N ARG A 150 19.97 -1.69 6.62
CA ARG A 150 19.43 -1.54 7.99
C ARG A 150 18.49 -2.69 8.34
N ALA A 151 17.59 -3.06 7.44
CA ALA A 151 16.69 -4.18 7.63
C ALA A 151 17.46 -5.52 7.69
N TYR A 152 18.51 -5.68 6.89
CA TYR A 152 19.40 -6.85 6.96
C TYR A 152 20.04 -7.00 8.36
N VAL A 153 20.59 -5.93 8.91
CA VAL A 153 21.21 -5.96 10.25
C VAL A 153 20.17 -6.28 11.34
N GLU A 154 18.99 -5.70 11.24
CA GLU A 154 17.87 -6.01 12.15
C GLU A 154 17.41 -7.47 12.01
N ARG A 155 17.32 -8.00 10.80
CA ARG A 155 17.03 -9.41 10.55
C ARG A 155 18.06 -10.33 11.22
N GLU A 156 19.38 -10.03 11.07
CA GLU A 156 20.44 -10.81 11.70
C GLU A 156 20.31 -10.81 13.23
N ARG A 157 19.89 -9.68 13.82
CA ARG A 157 19.59 -9.60 15.26
C ARG A 157 18.44 -10.54 15.64
N LEU A 158 17.34 -10.52 14.89
CA LEU A 158 16.15 -11.34 15.15
C LEU A 158 16.47 -12.84 15.02
N VAL A 159 17.16 -13.23 13.95
CA VAL A 159 17.56 -14.61 13.68
C VAL A 159 18.46 -15.15 14.82
N ARG A 160 19.44 -14.38 15.27
CA ARG A 160 20.32 -14.79 16.37
C ARG A 160 19.61 -14.90 17.71
N ALA A 161 18.67 -14.00 17.97
CA ALA A 161 17.88 -14.04 19.21
C ALA A 161 16.95 -15.25 19.28
N ALA A 162 16.52 -15.80 18.13
CA ALA A 162 15.58 -16.90 18.05
C ALA A 162 16.22 -18.28 17.82
N TYR A 163 17.55 -18.38 17.57
CA TYR A 163 18.22 -19.62 17.11
C TYR A 163 17.49 -20.24 15.89
N ALA A 164 17.20 -19.42 14.90
CA ALA A 164 16.15 -19.67 13.91
C ALA A 164 16.57 -20.67 12.80
N GLU A 165 15.66 -21.55 12.42
CA GLU A 165 15.72 -22.38 11.22
C GLU A 165 15.44 -21.57 9.93
N SER A 166 15.71 -22.15 8.76
CA SER A 166 15.64 -21.48 7.45
C SER A 166 14.34 -20.71 7.18
N ASP A 167 13.19 -21.29 7.50
CA ASP A 167 11.87 -20.63 7.27
C ASP A 167 11.64 -19.41 8.17
N GLN A 168 12.37 -19.30 9.25
CA GLN A 168 12.32 -18.17 10.18
C GLN A 168 13.11 -16.95 9.66
N ILE A 169 14.04 -17.13 8.71
CA ILE A 169 14.80 -16.03 8.11
C ILE A 169 13.88 -15.11 7.31
N GLU A 170 12.95 -15.68 6.52
CA GLU A 170 12.00 -14.89 5.73
C GLU A 170 11.01 -14.15 6.64
N LEU A 171 10.53 -14.79 7.71
CA LEU A 171 9.69 -14.14 8.73
C LEU A 171 10.44 -13.03 9.47
N ALA A 172 11.70 -13.27 9.82
CA ALA A 172 12.56 -12.25 10.39
C ALA A 172 12.83 -11.09 9.43
N SER A 173 12.86 -11.35 8.11
CA SER A 173 12.94 -10.28 7.10
C SER A 173 11.69 -9.42 7.07
N ILE A 174 10.50 -10.01 7.17
CA ILE A 174 9.22 -9.27 7.27
C ILE A 174 9.23 -8.37 8.50
N GLU A 175 9.58 -8.92 9.66
CA GLU A 175 9.64 -8.16 10.92
C GLU A 175 10.69 -7.04 10.87
N ALA A 176 11.86 -7.32 10.29
CA ALA A 176 12.91 -6.33 10.11
C ALA A 176 12.47 -5.18 9.20
N ILE A 177 11.80 -5.46 8.07
CA ILE A 177 11.25 -4.41 7.21
C ILE A 177 10.19 -3.59 7.95
N ASN A 178 9.30 -4.24 8.71
CA ASN A 178 8.30 -3.56 9.53
C ASN A 178 8.95 -2.60 10.52
N THR A 179 9.94 -3.09 11.27
CA THR A 179 10.70 -2.29 12.23
C THR A 179 11.37 -1.08 11.56
N ILE A 180 12.07 -1.30 10.45
CA ILE A 180 12.77 -0.20 9.76
C ILE A 180 11.78 0.81 9.19
N LEU A 181 10.79 0.38 8.40
CA LEU A 181 9.88 1.31 7.71
C LEU A 181 8.94 2.04 8.68
N PHE A 182 8.29 1.30 9.57
CA PHE A 182 7.18 1.86 10.34
C PHE A 182 7.60 2.40 11.70
N GLU A 183 8.58 1.78 12.37
CA GLU A 183 9.03 2.23 13.69
C GLU A 183 10.20 3.20 13.61
N LYS A 184 11.23 2.92 12.78
CA LYS A 184 12.45 3.74 12.71
C LYS A 184 12.33 4.91 11.72
N GLU A 185 11.83 4.68 10.51
CA GLU A 185 11.62 5.71 9.49
C GLU A 185 10.28 6.45 9.65
N GLY A 186 9.32 5.88 10.38
CA GLY A 186 8.05 6.51 10.69
C GLY A 186 7.11 6.63 9.48
N VAL A 187 7.22 5.71 8.51
CA VAL A 187 6.31 5.65 7.36
C VAL A 187 4.89 5.39 7.84
N ARG A 188 3.93 6.22 7.38
CA ARG A 188 2.54 6.15 7.82
C ARG A 188 1.57 6.60 6.75
N TYR A 189 0.30 6.29 6.97
CA TYR A 189 -0.78 6.73 6.10
C TYR A 189 -1.02 8.24 6.25
N PRO A 190 -1.23 9.00 5.16
CA PRO A 190 -1.50 10.43 5.21
C PRO A 190 -2.87 10.72 5.86
N SER A 191 -3.11 11.97 6.22
CA SER A 191 -4.42 12.40 6.72
C SER A 191 -5.50 12.23 5.66
N LYS A 192 -6.79 12.15 6.08
CA LYS A 192 -7.93 12.05 5.14
C LYS A 192 -7.95 13.17 4.09
N LYS A 193 -7.40 14.34 4.41
CA LYS A 193 -7.35 15.47 3.48
C LYS A 193 -6.32 15.27 2.36
N GLU A 194 -5.24 14.58 2.65
CA GLU A 194 -4.07 14.44 1.78
C GLU A 194 -4.06 13.11 1.00
N MET A 195 -4.81 12.10 1.45
CA MET A 195 -4.76 10.74 0.91
C MET A 195 -5.06 10.62 -0.59
N PHE A 196 -5.70 11.61 -1.17
CA PHE A 196 -6.04 11.63 -2.60
C PHE A 196 -4.98 12.30 -3.49
N GLU A 197 -3.91 12.84 -2.91
CA GLU A 197 -2.81 13.40 -3.69
C GLU A 197 -1.98 12.28 -4.33
N SER A 198 -1.70 12.38 -5.64
CA SER A 198 -0.96 11.34 -6.40
C SER A 198 0.42 11.05 -5.83
N ARG A 199 1.08 12.08 -5.27
CA ARG A 199 2.43 11.95 -4.70
C ARG A 199 2.56 10.85 -3.65
N PHE A 200 1.50 10.56 -2.89
CA PHE A 200 1.52 9.49 -1.87
C PHE A 200 1.42 8.07 -2.45
N SER A 201 1.27 7.95 -3.77
CA SER A 201 1.43 6.69 -4.53
C SER A 201 2.80 6.58 -5.20
N GLU A 202 3.61 7.64 -5.20
CA GLU A 202 4.89 7.74 -5.90
C GLU A 202 6.04 7.41 -4.95
N LEU A 203 6.91 6.48 -5.36
CA LEU A 203 7.97 5.95 -4.50
C LEU A 203 8.89 7.04 -3.94
N GLY A 204 9.32 7.98 -4.78
CA GLY A 204 10.19 9.08 -4.36
C GLY A 204 9.54 9.97 -3.31
N ALA A 205 8.29 10.39 -3.56
CA ALA A 205 7.55 11.26 -2.64
C ALA A 205 7.23 10.56 -1.31
N VAL A 206 6.90 9.25 -1.33
CA VAL A 206 6.70 8.46 -0.10
C VAL A 206 8.01 8.35 0.68
N THR A 207 9.12 8.13 -0.01
CA THR A 207 10.45 8.03 0.60
C THR A 207 10.86 9.34 1.29
N ASP A 208 10.57 10.48 0.69
CA ASP A 208 10.93 11.80 1.23
C ASP A 208 9.98 12.25 2.36
N SER A 209 8.67 12.14 2.14
CA SER A 209 7.65 12.62 3.07
C SER A 209 7.38 11.70 4.24
N LYS A 210 7.72 10.40 4.11
CA LYS A 210 7.31 9.32 5.03
C LYS A 210 5.79 9.11 5.11
N PHE A 211 5.05 9.63 4.14
CA PHE A 211 3.63 9.40 3.99
C PHE A 211 3.34 8.67 2.68
N GLY A 212 2.56 7.60 2.75
CA GLY A 212 2.15 6.84 1.59
C GLY A 212 0.76 6.23 1.74
N VAL A 213 -0.01 6.23 0.64
CA VAL A 213 -1.24 5.44 0.56
C VAL A 213 -0.90 3.97 0.33
N CYS A 214 -1.90 3.09 0.33
CA CYS A 214 -1.71 1.65 0.21
C CYS A 214 -0.74 1.24 -0.92
N LEU A 215 -0.86 1.82 -2.12
CA LEU A 215 0.03 1.53 -3.24
C LEU A 215 1.45 2.03 -2.99
N GLY A 216 1.62 3.28 -2.56
CA GLY A 216 2.94 3.87 -2.34
C GLY A 216 3.74 3.13 -1.26
N THR A 217 3.08 2.76 -0.14
CA THR A 217 3.72 1.98 0.93
C THR A 217 3.99 0.54 0.52
N ALA A 218 3.08 -0.10 -0.25
CA ALA A 218 3.30 -1.46 -0.76
C ALA A 218 4.48 -1.52 -1.72
N VAL A 219 4.60 -0.54 -2.62
CA VAL A 219 5.73 -0.44 -3.56
C VAL A 219 7.06 -0.21 -2.83
N LEU A 220 7.09 0.69 -1.83
CA LEU A 220 8.28 0.90 -0.99
C LEU A 220 8.69 -0.37 -0.26
N TYR A 221 7.72 -1.07 0.33
CA TYR A 221 7.94 -2.35 1.01
C TYR A 221 8.48 -3.41 0.05
N GLN A 222 7.87 -3.54 -1.13
CA GLN A 222 8.28 -4.50 -2.16
C GLN A 222 9.71 -4.22 -2.66
N ALA A 223 10.09 -2.94 -2.81
CA ALA A 223 11.45 -2.56 -3.20
C ALA A 223 12.50 -2.98 -2.16
N LEU A 224 12.17 -2.95 -0.87
CA LEU A 224 13.05 -3.47 0.19
C LEU A 224 13.04 -5.01 0.25
N ALA A 225 11.87 -5.63 0.08
CA ALA A 225 11.73 -7.08 0.02
C ALA A 225 12.59 -7.69 -1.09
N GLN A 226 12.60 -7.07 -2.29
CA GLN A 226 13.48 -7.47 -3.38
C GLN A 226 14.96 -7.45 -2.97
N ARG A 227 15.40 -6.39 -2.30
CA ARG A 227 16.79 -6.24 -1.84
C ARG A 227 17.19 -7.26 -0.78
N LEU A 228 16.23 -7.76 -0.02
CA LEU A 228 16.42 -8.82 0.99
C LEU A 228 16.13 -10.24 0.44
N THR A 229 15.93 -10.39 -0.87
CA THR A 229 15.57 -11.66 -1.52
C THR A 229 14.28 -12.31 -0.97
N LEU A 230 13.40 -11.48 -0.41
CA LEU A 230 12.11 -11.90 0.11
C LEU A 230 11.06 -11.84 -1.00
N SER A 231 10.50 -12.98 -1.37
CA SER A 231 9.43 -13.06 -2.37
C SER A 231 8.09 -12.75 -1.72
N LEU A 232 7.45 -11.68 -2.19
CA LEU A 232 6.11 -11.25 -1.77
C LEU A 232 5.21 -11.09 -2.99
N GLU A 233 3.95 -11.44 -2.83
CA GLU A 233 2.91 -11.17 -3.80
C GLU A 233 2.19 -9.86 -3.47
N ALA A 234 1.92 -9.04 -4.47
CA ALA A 234 1.05 -7.89 -4.32
C ALA A 234 -0.38 -8.30 -4.70
N VAL A 235 -1.31 -8.18 -3.77
CA VAL A 235 -2.70 -8.62 -3.93
C VAL A 235 -3.63 -7.42 -3.93
N THR A 236 -4.49 -7.33 -4.94
CA THR A 236 -5.43 -6.21 -5.10
C THR A 236 -6.88 -6.66 -4.97
N PRO A 237 -7.52 -6.45 -3.80
CA PRO A 237 -8.97 -6.31 -3.71
C PRO A 237 -9.42 -4.98 -4.33
N PRO A 238 -10.72 -4.79 -4.62
CA PRO A 238 -11.23 -3.54 -5.15
C PRO A 238 -10.86 -2.33 -4.28
N GLY A 239 -10.16 -1.36 -4.89
CA GLY A 239 -9.78 -0.11 -4.24
C GLY A 239 -8.68 -0.20 -3.19
N HIS A 240 -7.99 -1.33 -3.08
CA HIS A 240 -6.92 -1.51 -2.10
C HIS A 240 -5.79 -2.39 -2.65
N ILE A 241 -4.65 -2.41 -1.96
CA ILE A 241 -3.52 -3.32 -2.19
C ILE A 241 -2.85 -3.65 -0.86
N TYR A 242 -2.48 -4.91 -0.71
CA TYR A 242 -1.66 -5.41 0.40
C TYR A 242 -0.60 -6.39 -0.15
N LEU A 243 0.38 -6.73 0.66
CA LEU A 243 1.39 -7.73 0.30
C LEU A 243 1.11 -9.06 0.99
N ARG A 244 1.50 -10.17 0.37
CA ARG A 244 1.26 -11.51 0.88
C ARG A 244 2.52 -12.37 0.78
N TYR A 245 2.80 -13.08 1.85
CA TYR A 245 3.89 -14.04 1.95
C TYR A 245 3.34 -15.47 2.03
N LYS A 246 3.65 -16.32 1.04
CA LYS A 246 3.33 -17.77 0.95
C LYS A 246 1.88 -18.13 1.32
N ASP A 247 0.90 -17.33 0.91
CA ASP A 247 -0.53 -17.49 1.25
C ASP A 247 -0.84 -17.56 2.77
N VAL A 248 0.12 -17.28 3.63
CA VAL A 248 0.00 -17.43 5.10
C VAL A 248 -0.10 -16.08 5.79
N ILE A 249 0.72 -15.10 5.39
CA ILE A 249 0.79 -13.81 6.04
C ILE A 249 0.43 -12.71 5.05
N ASN A 250 -0.65 -12.00 5.33
CA ASN A 250 -0.97 -10.75 4.66
C ASN A 250 -0.31 -9.60 5.42
N ILE A 251 0.43 -8.76 4.72
CA ILE A 251 1.16 -7.62 5.26
C ILE A 251 0.39 -6.37 4.89
N GLU A 252 -0.34 -5.81 5.85
CA GLU A 252 -1.09 -4.57 5.66
C GLU A 252 -0.19 -3.36 5.91
N THR A 253 0.34 -2.81 4.82
CA THR A 253 1.32 -1.72 4.89
C THR A 253 0.75 -0.42 5.45
N THR A 254 -0.56 -0.18 5.28
CA THR A 254 -1.25 0.99 5.85
C THR A 254 -1.49 0.88 7.37
N SER A 255 -1.26 -0.29 7.93
CA SER A 255 -1.39 -0.60 9.36
C SER A 255 -0.05 -1.03 9.98
N GLY A 256 1.07 -0.54 9.43
CA GLY A 256 2.39 -0.82 9.98
C GLY A 256 2.87 -2.26 9.77
N GLY A 257 2.49 -2.89 8.65
CA GLY A 257 2.89 -4.25 8.30
C GLY A 257 2.17 -5.35 9.09
N ARG A 258 1.09 -5.04 9.81
CA ARG A 258 0.33 -6.03 10.58
C ARG A 258 -0.34 -7.05 9.68
N HIS A 259 -0.40 -8.30 10.15
CA HIS A 259 -1.18 -9.32 9.48
C HIS A 259 -2.69 -9.05 9.62
N ILE A 260 -3.39 -8.98 8.48
CA ILE A 260 -4.84 -8.93 8.39
C ILE A 260 -5.32 -10.17 7.61
N PRO A 261 -6.23 -10.98 8.17
CA PRO A 261 -6.76 -12.16 7.49
C PRO A 261 -7.44 -11.82 6.15
N THR A 262 -7.33 -12.71 5.16
CA THR A 262 -7.85 -12.53 3.78
C THR A 262 -9.35 -12.24 3.77
N ASP A 263 -10.11 -12.83 4.70
CA ASP A 263 -11.55 -12.62 4.82
C ASP A 263 -11.94 -11.16 5.07
N ARG A 264 -11.05 -10.35 5.65
CA ARG A 264 -11.29 -8.91 5.85
C ARG A 264 -11.22 -8.12 4.56
N TYR A 265 -10.51 -8.61 3.55
CA TYR A 265 -10.43 -7.97 2.23
C TYR A 265 -11.56 -8.44 1.29
N CYS A 266 -12.18 -9.57 1.60
CA CYS A 266 -13.22 -10.19 0.76
C CYS A 266 -14.65 -9.86 1.21
N GLU A 267 -14.87 -8.80 2.00
CA GLU A 267 -16.19 -8.50 2.58
C GLU A 267 -17.34 -8.44 1.56
N CYS A 268 -17.07 -7.92 0.36
CA CYS A 268 -18.09 -7.75 -0.68
C CYS A 268 -17.75 -8.42 -2.01
N ILE A 269 -16.69 -9.24 -2.05
CA ILE A 269 -16.21 -9.91 -3.27
C ILE A 269 -15.87 -11.37 -2.97
N LYS A 270 -15.82 -12.19 -4.00
CA LYS A 270 -15.29 -13.56 -3.92
C LYS A 270 -13.77 -13.51 -3.75
N GLU A 271 -13.20 -14.44 -3.01
CA GLU A 271 -11.75 -14.57 -2.87
C GLU A 271 -11.07 -14.79 -4.24
N SER A 272 -11.74 -15.50 -5.16
CA SER A 272 -11.30 -15.65 -6.55
C SER A 272 -11.20 -14.35 -7.35
N GLN A 273 -11.75 -13.25 -6.85
CA GLN A 273 -11.63 -11.91 -7.44
C GLN A 273 -10.43 -11.12 -6.91
N LEU A 274 -9.71 -11.65 -5.93
CA LEU A 274 -8.42 -11.11 -5.54
C LEU A 274 -7.40 -11.36 -6.66
N ARG A 275 -6.77 -10.31 -7.13
CA ARG A 275 -5.78 -10.38 -8.22
C ARG A 275 -4.39 -10.26 -7.65
N VAL A 276 -3.56 -11.26 -7.89
CA VAL A 276 -2.12 -11.16 -7.68
C VAL A 276 -1.53 -10.36 -8.83
N ARG A 277 -0.75 -9.34 -8.49
CA ARG A 277 -0.14 -8.42 -9.45
C ARG A 277 1.34 -8.69 -9.60
N SER A 278 1.79 -8.66 -10.84
CA SER A 278 3.22 -8.65 -11.15
C SER A 278 3.85 -7.29 -10.80
N GLN A 279 5.17 -7.24 -10.71
CA GLN A 279 5.89 -5.98 -10.50
C GLN A 279 5.64 -4.98 -11.63
N THR A 280 5.54 -5.46 -12.86
CA THR A 280 5.19 -4.63 -14.03
C THR A 280 3.81 -4.00 -13.86
N GLU A 281 2.82 -4.77 -13.38
CA GLU A 281 1.49 -4.23 -13.10
C GLU A 281 1.47 -3.19 -11.97
N LEU A 282 2.38 -3.26 -10.98
CA LEU A 282 2.51 -2.22 -9.94
C LEU A 282 2.89 -0.87 -10.54
N ILE A 283 3.76 -0.87 -11.56
CA ILE A 283 4.10 0.35 -12.31
C ILE A 283 2.84 0.92 -12.98
N GLY A 284 2.07 0.06 -13.64
CA GLY A 284 0.79 0.44 -14.24
C GLY A 284 -0.20 1.03 -13.24
N LEU A 285 -0.32 0.44 -12.05
CA LEU A 285 -1.19 0.95 -10.98
C LEU A 285 -0.75 2.34 -10.49
N THR A 286 0.56 2.62 -10.42
CA THR A 286 1.05 3.95 -10.04
C THR A 286 0.61 5.01 -11.06
N PHE A 287 0.74 4.73 -12.36
CA PHE A 287 0.24 5.63 -13.40
C PHE A 287 -1.28 5.73 -13.41
N MET A 288 -1.98 4.65 -13.15
CA MET A 288 -3.45 4.66 -13.04
C MET A 288 -3.92 5.57 -11.89
N ASN A 289 -3.27 5.53 -10.73
CA ASN A 289 -3.57 6.43 -9.61
C ASN A 289 -3.26 7.90 -9.95
N ARG A 290 -2.14 8.17 -10.64
CA ARG A 290 -1.82 9.51 -11.13
C ARG A 290 -2.87 10.02 -12.11
N GLY A 291 -3.33 9.18 -13.03
CA GLY A 291 -4.42 9.49 -13.95
C GLY A 291 -5.72 9.81 -13.22
N ALA A 292 -6.07 9.04 -12.19
CA ALA A 292 -7.25 9.28 -11.37
C ALA A 292 -7.19 10.63 -10.64
N TYR A 293 -6.02 10.98 -10.10
CA TYR A 293 -5.82 12.30 -9.50
C TYR A 293 -6.07 13.45 -10.49
N PHE A 294 -5.47 13.39 -11.69
CA PHE A 294 -5.68 14.40 -12.71
C PHE A 294 -7.13 14.45 -13.22
N LEU A 295 -7.78 13.30 -13.36
CA LEU A 295 -9.18 13.21 -13.73
C LEU A 295 -10.08 13.92 -12.70
N GLN A 296 -9.84 13.69 -11.42
CA GLN A 296 -10.57 14.35 -10.32
C GLN A 296 -10.37 15.87 -10.30
N LYS A 297 -9.19 16.35 -10.70
CA LYS A 297 -8.88 17.79 -10.79
C LYS A 297 -9.38 18.44 -12.08
N GLY A 298 -9.97 17.67 -13.01
CA GLY A 298 -10.41 18.16 -14.30
C GLY A 298 -9.27 18.36 -15.32
N GLU A 299 -8.08 17.86 -15.02
CA GLU A 299 -6.88 17.96 -15.85
C GLU A 299 -6.83 16.79 -16.85
N PHE A 300 -7.82 16.76 -17.76
CA PHE A 300 -8.10 15.58 -18.59
C PHE A 300 -6.96 15.20 -19.54
N LEU A 301 -6.14 16.17 -20.01
CA LEU A 301 -5.01 15.88 -20.87
C LEU A 301 -3.91 15.12 -20.10
N GLN A 302 -3.62 15.55 -18.87
CA GLN A 302 -2.65 14.88 -17.99
C GLN A 302 -3.18 13.50 -17.58
N ALA A 303 -4.49 13.40 -17.30
CA ALA A 303 -5.14 12.13 -16.98
C ALA A 303 -5.01 11.13 -18.14
N SER A 304 -5.29 11.54 -19.39
CA SER A 304 -5.17 10.64 -20.55
C SER A 304 -3.74 10.13 -20.75
N ARG A 305 -2.75 11.04 -20.65
CA ARG A 305 -1.33 10.65 -20.76
C ARG A 305 -0.91 9.63 -19.70
N ALA A 306 -1.36 9.83 -18.46
CA ALA A 306 -1.08 8.90 -17.38
C ALA A 306 -1.74 7.54 -17.60
N TYR A 307 -3.01 7.50 -18.03
CA TYR A 307 -3.70 6.25 -18.35
C TYR A 307 -3.14 5.54 -19.58
N GLU A 308 -2.76 6.26 -20.63
CA GLU A 308 -2.09 5.70 -21.80
C GLU A 308 -0.74 5.04 -21.41
N LYS A 309 -0.01 5.67 -20.50
CA LYS A 309 1.22 5.09 -19.93
C LYS A 309 0.92 3.88 -19.06
N ALA A 310 -0.10 3.94 -18.20
CA ALA A 310 -0.53 2.81 -17.38
C ALA A 310 -0.87 1.58 -18.24
N LYS A 311 -1.52 1.78 -19.40
CA LYS A 311 -1.92 0.72 -20.34
C LYS A 311 -0.75 -0.06 -20.92
N GLN A 312 0.47 0.49 -20.92
CA GLN A 312 1.68 -0.22 -21.36
C GLN A 312 2.10 -1.32 -20.38
N TYR A 313 1.68 -1.22 -19.12
CA TYR A 313 2.08 -2.09 -18.02
C TYR A 313 0.90 -2.89 -17.43
N LEU A 314 -0.33 -2.45 -17.67
CA LEU A 314 -1.52 -2.96 -16.98
C LEU A 314 -2.66 -3.20 -17.98
N ALA A 315 -3.08 -4.45 -18.11
CA ALA A 315 -4.26 -4.85 -18.88
C ALA A 315 -5.47 -5.00 -17.93
N ASP A 316 -6.07 -3.87 -17.53
CA ASP A 316 -7.18 -3.81 -16.60
C ASP A 316 -8.39 -3.17 -17.25
N GLU A 317 -9.58 -3.77 -17.09
CA GLU A 317 -10.83 -3.23 -17.65
C GLU A 317 -11.17 -1.87 -17.04
N GLN A 318 -10.97 -1.72 -15.73
CA GLN A 318 -11.20 -0.44 -15.04
C GLN A 318 -10.31 0.68 -15.60
N LEU A 319 -9.05 0.37 -15.93
CA LEU A 319 -8.16 1.34 -16.59
C LEU A 319 -8.70 1.75 -17.97
N SER A 320 -9.21 0.78 -18.74
CA SER A 320 -9.81 1.04 -20.05
C SER A 320 -11.03 1.94 -19.92
N ASP A 321 -11.89 1.71 -18.94
CA ASP A 321 -13.06 2.55 -18.68
C ASP A 321 -12.68 3.98 -18.32
N LEU A 322 -11.71 4.16 -17.42
CA LEU A 322 -11.21 5.48 -17.02
C LEU A 322 -10.59 6.22 -18.21
N LEU A 323 -9.86 5.53 -19.08
CA LEU A 323 -9.31 6.12 -20.30
C LEU A 323 -10.42 6.51 -21.28
N GLY A 324 -11.42 5.65 -21.49
CA GLY A 324 -12.58 5.94 -22.34
C GLY A 324 -13.36 7.16 -21.87
N ILE A 325 -13.63 7.25 -20.56
CA ILE A 325 -14.26 8.41 -19.92
C ILE A 325 -13.42 9.67 -20.15
N THR A 326 -12.12 9.58 -19.92
CA THR A 326 -11.19 10.71 -20.08
C THR A 326 -11.15 11.21 -21.52
N TYR A 327 -11.17 10.32 -22.52
CA TYR A 327 -11.25 10.69 -23.93
C TYR A 327 -12.56 11.43 -24.27
N ILE A 328 -13.69 11.01 -23.70
CA ILE A 328 -14.97 11.73 -23.87
C ILE A 328 -14.85 13.14 -23.30
N LEU A 329 -14.29 13.30 -22.12
CA LEU A 329 -14.09 14.59 -21.45
C LEU A 329 -13.10 15.51 -22.19
N LEU A 330 -12.14 14.92 -22.94
CA LEU A 330 -11.23 15.64 -23.85
C LEU A 330 -11.87 16.02 -25.19
N GLY A 331 -13.13 15.65 -25.45
CA GLY A 331 -13.79 15.86 -26.75
C GLY A 331 -13.50 14.78 -27.78
N LYS A 332 -12.67 13.77 -27.48
CA LYS A 332 -12.41 12.59 -28.33
C LYS A 332 -13.53 11.56 -28.19
N ARG A 333 -14.76 12.00 -28.52
CA ARG A 333 -15.97 11.26 -28.20
C ARG A 333 -16.03 9.88 -28.87
N LYS A 334 -15.63 9.78 -30.14
CA LYS A 334 -15.70 8.52 -30.91
C LYS A 334 -14.79 7.46 -30.31
N GLU A 335 -13.56 7.83 -29.98
CA GLU A 335 -12.55 6.95 -29.39
C GLU A 335 -12.99 6.50 -27.98
N GLY A 336 -13.47 7.43 -27.16
CA GLY A 336 -13.97 7.12 -25.82
C GLY A 336 -15.17 6.18 -25.86
N GLU A 337 -16.20 6.47 -26.68
CA GLU A 337 -17.38 5.61 -26.82
C GLU A 337 -17.02 4.20 -27.37
N PHE A 338 -16.03 4.11 -28.26
CA PHE A 338 -15.58 2.81 -28.77
C PHE A 338 -15.02 1.95 -27.62
N ILE A 339 -14.22 2.52 -26.72
CA ILE A 339 -13.70 1.81 -25.55
C ILE A 339 -14.85 1.40 -24.63
N LEU A 340 -15.73 2.32 -24.26
CA LEU A 340 -16.81 2.07 -23.30
C LEU A 340 -17.87 1.07 -23.80
N LYS A 341 -18.08 0.97 -25.11
CA LYS A 341 -18.98 -0.04 -25.71
C LYS A 341 -18.48 -1.47 -25.54
N ASN A 342 -17.19 -1.66 -25.26
CA ASN A 342 -16.58 -2.98 -24.98
C ASN A 342 -16.43 -3.26 -23.47
N SER A 343 -16.79 -2.32 -22.60
CA SER A 343 -16.75 -2.46 -21.15
C SER A 343 -17.86 -3.36 -20.60
N SER A 344 -17.59 -4.12 -19.54
CA SER A 344 -18.62 -4.85 -18.78
C SER A 344 -19.59 -3.90 -18.08
N GLU A 345 -19.15 -2.69 -17.72
CA GLU A 345 -19.97 -1.66 -17.08
C GLU A 345 -21.12 -1.13 -17.98
N ARG A 346 -21.03 -1.36 -19.32
CA ARG A 346 -22.10 -0.95 -20.28
C ARG A 346 -23.47 -1.54 -19.98
N THR A 347 -23.52 -2.67 -19.30
CA THR A 347 -24.78 -3.38 -18.96
C THR A 347 -25.17 -3.21 -17.50
N ARG A 348 -24.27 -2.66 -16.67
CA ARG A 348 -24.49 -2.50 -15.24
C ARG A 348 -25.29 -1.23 -14.96
N LYS A 349 -26.58 -1.40 -14.66
CA LYS A 349 -27.45 -0.29 -14.25
C LYS A 349 -26.87 0.44 -13.03
N GLY A 350 -26.84 1.76 -13.10
CA GLY A 350 -26.26 2.61 -12.04
C GLY A 350 -24.76 2.85 -12.19
N SER A 351 -24.08 2.29 -13.20
CA SER A 351 -22.73 2.71 -13.55
C SER A 351 -22.74 3.99 -14.40
N ALA A 352 -21.68 4.79 -14.29
CA ALA A 352 -21.52 6.00 -15.10
C ALA A 352 -21.40 5.68 -16.59
N VAL A 353 -20.78 4.56 -16.94
CA VAL A 353 -20.63 4.07 -18.31
C VAL A 353 -21.99 3.72 -18.90
N TYR A 354 -22.79 2.94 -18.17
CA TYR A 354 -24.15 2.60 -18.61
C TYR A 354 -24.98 3.85 -18.85
N ASP A 355 -25.05 4.74 -17.86
CA ASP A 355 -25.90 5.94 -17.94
C ASP A 355 -25.49 6.86 -19.09
N TYR A 356 -24.19 7.00 -19.36
CA TYR A 356 -23.69 7.77 -20.48
C TYR A 356 -24.06 7.13 -21.84
N LEU A 357 -23.81 5.82 -21.99
CA LEU A 357 -24.13 5.11 -23.25
C LEU A 357 -25.62 5.03 -23.55
N GLN A 358 -26.49 5.04 -22.51
CA GLN A 358 -27.96 5.15 -22.69
C GLN A 358 -28.44 6.58 -22.92
N GLY A 359 -27.55 7.57 -22.92
CA GLY A 359 -27.93 8.97 -23.03
C GLY A 359 -28.68 9.53 -21.82
N TYR A 360 -28.56 8.88 -20.65
CA TYR A 360 -29.18 9.36 -19.42
C TYR A 360 -28.38 10.51 -18.78
N ILE A 361 -27.12 10.68 -19.15
CA ILE A 361 -26.26 11.79 -18.74
C ILE A 361 -25.46 12.31 -19.94
N SER A 362 -25.05 13.58 -19.88
CA SER A 362 -24.13 14.19 -20.85
C SER A 362 -22.67 14.02 -20.44
N SER A 363 -21.73 14.40 -21.32
CA SER A 363 -20.30 14.43 -21.04
C SER A 363 -19.95 15.37 -19.87
N GLU A 364 -20.62 16.52 -19.76
CA GLU A 364 -20.40 17.46 -18.66
C GLU A 364 -20.80 16.84 -17.32
N VAL A 365 -21.90 16.09 -17.28
CA VAL A 365 -22.34 15.36 -16.08
C VAL A 365 -21.38 14.23 -15.74
N LEU A 366 -20.86 13.53 -16.75
CA LEU A 366 -19.83 12.53 -16.57
C LEU A 366 -18.60 13.12 -15.88
N GLY A 367 -18.14 14.32 -16.28
CA GLY A 367 -17.07 15.04 -15.61
C GLY A 367 -17.37 15.36 -14.14
N VAL A 368 -18.62 15.71 -13.82
CA VAL A 368 -19.01 15.95 -12.41
C VAL A 368 -18.96 14.68 -11.58
N LEU A 369 -19.35 13.52 -12.11
CA LEU A 369 -19.30 12.25 -11.37
C LEU A 369 -17.89 11.85 -10.94
N PHE A 370 -16.88 12.21 -11.74
CA PHE A 370 -15.47 11.90 -11.46
C PHE A 370 -14.71 13.05 -10.78
N ALA A 371 -15.34 14.22 -10.61
CA ALA A 371 -14.72 15.34 -9.91
C ALA A 371 -14.50 15.06 -8.41
N ASP A 372 -13.50 15.74 -7.85
CA ASP A 372 -13.25 15.78 -6.41
C ASP A 372 -14.45 16.38 -5.67
N SER A 373 -14.87 15.72 -4.58
CA SER A 373 -15.95 16.22 -3.72
C SER A 373 -15.52 17.32 -2.76
N GLY A 374 -14.21 17.64 -2.73
CA GLY A 374 -13.59 18.56 -1.81
C GLY A 374 -13.13 17.89 -0.51
N VAL A 375 -12.27 18.59 0.22
CA VAL A 375 -11.66 18.14 1.49
C VAL A 375 -12.33 18.71 2.73
N SER A 376 -13.06 19.82 2.58
CA SER A 376 -13.80 20.46 3.66
C SER A 376 -15.28 20.07 3.64
N TRP A 377 -15.91 20.14 4.80
CA TRP A 377 -17.36 19.90 4.90
C TRP A 377 -18.15 20.84 3.97
N GLN A 378 -17.70 22.10 3.85
CA GLN A 378 -18.38 23.09 2.99
C GLN A 378 -18.27 22.74 1.50
N GLU A 379 -17.09 22.29 1.04
CA GLU A 379 -16.89 21.85 -0.35
C GLU A 379 -17.75 20.64 -0.66
N THR A 380 -17.75 19.64 0.24
CA THR A 380 -18.59 18.46 0.11
C THR A 380 -20.07 18.80 0.10
N ALA A 381 -20.52 19.76 0.91
CA ALA A 381 -21.91 20.23 0.92
C ALA A 381 -22.27 20.97 -0.39
N ASN A 382 -21.36 21.78 -0.93
CA ASN A 382 -21.56 22.45 -2.22
C ASN A 382 -21.61 21.43 -3.37
N TYR A 383 -20.76 20.43 -3.34
CA TYR A 383 -20.78 19.34 -4.32
C TYR A 383 -22.10 18.54 -4.23
N ARG A 384 -22.59 18.24 -3.02
CA ARG A 384 -23.91 17.62 -2.83
C ARG A 384 -25.03 18.46 -3.44
N LYS A 385 -25.04 19.81 -3.24
CA LYS A 385 -26.04 20.68 -3.86
C LYS A 385 -26.03 20.58 -5.38
N LYS A 386 -24.83 20.60 -5.99
CA LYS A 386 -24.68 20.39 -7.43
C LYS A 386 -25.24 19.03 -7.89
N LEU A 387 -25.01 17.96 -7.12
CA LEU A 387 -25.57 16.64 -7.44
C LEU A 387 -27.09 16.60 -7.33
N LEU A 388 -27.71 17.29 -6.37
CA LEU A 388 -29.18 17.41 -6.26
C LEU A 388 -29.77 18.03 -7.51
N ASP A 389 -29.23 19.15 -7.98
CA ASP A 389 -29.68 19.83 -9.19
C ASP A 389 -29.54 18.94 -10.43
N LEU A 390 -28.48 18.11 -10.48
CA LEU A 390 -28.26 17.17 -11.57
C LEU A 390 -29.21 15.97 -11.51
N VAL A 391 -29.52 15.43 -10.34
CA VAL A 391 -30.49 14.33 -10.18
C VAL A 391 -31.90 14.75 -10.62
N GLU A 392 -32.30 16.02 -10.38
CA GLU A 392 -33.57 16.57 -10.88
C GLU A 392 -33.57 16.67 -12.40
N LYS A 393 -32.48 17.11 -13.03
CA LYS A 393 -32.35 17.25 -14.49
C LYS A 393 -32.20 15.90 -15.20
N PHE A 394 -31.58 14.93 -14.56
CA PHE A 394 -31.26 13.60 -15.12
C PHE A 394 -31.82 12.47 -14.24
N PRO A 395 -33.17 12.39 -14.07
CA PRO A 395 -33.80 11.50 -13.09
C PRO A 395 -33.61 10.01 -13.37
N LYS A 396 -33.25 9.63 -14.61
CA LYS A 396 -32.96 8.25 -15.01
C LYS A 396 -31.56 7.79 -14.61
N SER A 397 -30.66 8.69 -14.21
CA SER A 397 -29.30 8.33 -13.88
C SER A 397 -29.18 7.66 -12.50
N GLY A 398 -28.86 6.39 -12.51
CA GLY A 398 -28.53 5.63 -11.30
C GLY A 398 -27.18 6.04 -10.71
N ALA A 399 -26.19 6.35 -11.58
CA ALA A 399 -24.85 6.77 -11.15
C ALA A 399 -24.87 8.08 -10.35
N LEU A 400 -25.65 9.08 -10.81
CA LEU A 400 -25.83 10.33 -10.07
C LEU A 400 -26.47 10.08 -8.70
N ARG A 401 -27.48 9.22 -8.63
CA ARG A 401 -28.16 8.89 -7.38
C ARG A 401 -27.25 8.18 -6.39
N LEU A 402 -26.45 7.21 -6.87
CA LEU A 402 -25.47 6.52 -6.03
C LEU A 402 -24.39 7.48 -5.53
N ARG A 403 -23.89 8.38 -6.40
CA ARG A 403 -22.92 9.40 -5.98
C ARG A 403 -23.51 10.36 -4.94
N LEU A 404 -24.75 10.81 -5.17
CA LEU A 404 -25.48 11.66 -4.21
C LEU A 404 -25.68 10.93 -2.87
N ALA A 405 -26.03 9.65 -2.89
CA ALA A 405 -26.20 8.85 -1.69
C ALA A 405 -24.89 8.77 -0.88
N ALA A 406 -23.76 8.49 -1.56
CA ALA A 406 -22.44 8.41 -0.92
C ALA A 406 -22.06 9.73 -0.26
N ILE A 407 -22.17 10.85 -0.96
CA ILE A 407 -21.86 12.20 -0.45
C ILE A 407 -22.80 12.60 0.70
N THR A 408 -24.09 12.23 0.59
CA THR A 408 -25.09 12.51 1.61
C THR A 408 -24.78 11.74 2.92
N LEU A 409 -24.33 10.49 2.80
CA LEU A 409 -23.88 9.69 3.95
C LEU A 409 -22.58 10.24 4.56
N GLU A 410 -21.64 10.70 3.74
CA GLU A 410 -20.39 11.32 4.18
C GLU A 410 -20.64 12.58 5.02
N LEU A 411 -21.63 13.38 4.64
CA LEU A 411 -22.08 14.54 5.40
C LEU A 411 -22.87 14.20 6.67
N GLY A 412 -23.11 12.91 6.95
CA GLY A 412 -23.87 12.44 8.12
C GLY A 412 -25.40 12.50 7.95
N LEU A 413 -25.92 12.84 6.77
CA LEU A 413 -27.35 12.91 6.47
C LEU A 413 -27.95 11.50 6.20
N VAL A 414 -27.84 10.63 7.20
CA VAL A 414 -28.05 9.19 7.06
C VAL A 414 -29.45 8.82 6.55
N LYS A 415 -30.51 9.43 7.09
CA LYS A 415 -31.90 9.09 6.68
C LYS A 415 -32.11 9.31 5.18
N GLU A 416 -31.57 10.38 4.65
CA GLU A 416 -31.69 10.72 3.24
C GLU A 416 -30.79 9.80 2.37
N GLY A 417 -29.53 9.57 2.79
CA GLY A 417 -28.61 8.67 2.09
C GLY A 417 -29.16 7.24 1.99
N VAL A 418 -29.79 6.74 3.06
CA VAL A 418 -30.47 5.45 3.09
C VAL A 418 -31.62 5.39 2.06
N ARG A 419 -32.48 6.42 2.00
CA ARG A 419 -33.59 6.47 1.01
C ARG A 419 -33.09 6.45 -0.42
N LEU A 420 -31.99 7.15 -0.71
CA LEU A 420 -31.35 7.16 -2.03
C LEU A 420 -30.81 5.78 -2.41
N LEU A 421 -30.20 5.06 -1.47
CA LEU A 421 -29.70 3.70 -1.67
C LEU A 421 -30.85 2.70 -1.90
N GLU A 422 -31.95 2.79 -1.13
CA GLU A 422 -33.14 1.96 -1.32
C GLU A 422 -33.68 2.10 -2.74
N LYS A 423 -33.84 3.32 -3.21
CA LYS A 423 -34.28 3.57 -4.60
C LYS A 423 -33.33 2.99 -5.63
N SER A 424 -32.00 3.05 -5.38
CA SER A 424 -31.02 2.43 -6.28
C SER A 424 -31.10 0.91 -6.31
N ILE A 425 -31.40 0.28 -5.17
CA ILE A 425 -31.61 -1.17 -5.06
C ILE A 425 -32.92 -1.60 -5.76
N GLU A 426 -33.97 -0.78 -5.72
CA GLU A 426 -35.23 -1.03 -6.43
C GLU A 426 -35.01 -1.01 -7.95
N GLU A 427 -34.14 -0.16 -8.45
CA GLU A 427 -33.79 -0.07 -9.88
C GLU A 427 -32.81 -1.14 -10.37
N ALA A 428 -31.96 -1.65 -9.48
CA ALA A 428 -31.00 -2.71 -9.76
C ALA A 428 -31.14 -3.86 -8.71
N PRO A 429 -32.28 -4.59 -8.72
CA PRO A 429 -32.61 -5.56 -7.69
C PRO A 429 -31.67 -6.77 -7.63
N GLU A 430 -30.98 -7.08 -8.72
CA GLU A 430 -30.03 -8.20 -8.81
C GLU A 430 -28.56 -7.76 -8.51
N ASP A 431 -28.31 -6.48 -8.18
CA ASP A 431 -26.96 -6.04 -7.76
C ASP A 431 -26.66 -6.52 -6.34
N LEU A 432 -26.04 -7.71 -6.25
CA LEU A 432 -25.68 -8.35 -5.00
C LEU A 432 -24.72 -7.48 -4.17
N SER A 433 -23.73 -6.85 -4.81
CA SER A 433 -22.72 -6.04 -4.11
C SER A 433 -23.36 -4.82 -3.44
N LEU A 434 -24.20 -4.08 -4.16
CA LEU A 434 -24.93 -2.93 -3.61
C LEU A 434 -25.82 -3.36 -2.42
N ARG A 435 -26.51 -4.48 -2.57
CA ARG A 435 -27.41 -5.03 -1.54
C ARG A 435 -26.67 -5.43 -0.28
N LEU A 436 -25.51 -6.09 -0.40
CA LEU A 436 -24.67 -6.48 0.73
C LEU A 436 -24.08 -5.28 1.47
N GLN A 437 -23.61 -4.27 0.73
CA GLN A 437 -23.13 -3.02 1.33
C GLN A 437 -24.25 -2.30 2.09
N PHE A 438 -25.45 -2.33 1.56
CA PHE A 438 -26.62 -1.76 2.25
C PHE A 438 -26.97 -2.54 3.50
N CYS A 439 -26.96 -3.88 3.48
CA CYS A 439 -27.12 -4.70 4.70
C CYS A 439 -26.08 -4.32 5.77
N LYS A 440 -24.81 -4.19 5.38
CA LYS A 440 -23.74 -3.77 6.31
C LYS A 440 -24.03 -2.39 6.91
N LEU A 441 -24.49 -1.44 6.11
CA LEU A 441 -24.88 -0.11 6.59
C LEU A 441 -26.02 -0.20 7.62
N LEU A 442 -27.06 -0.98 7.33
CA LEU A 442 -28.20 -1.17 8.22
C LEU A 442 -27.80 -1.85 9.54
N CYS A 443 -26.97 -2.91 9.49
CA CYS A 443 -26.42 -3.56 10.69
C CYS A 443 -25.60 -2.58 11.55
N ASN A 444 -24.76 -1.76 10.94
CA ASN A 444 -23.98 -0.74 11.65
C ASN A 444 -24.86 0.35 12.30
N ARG A 445 -26.11 0.47 11.85
CA ARG A 445 -27.13 1.37 12.38
C ARG A 445 -28.12 0.66 13.31
N LEU A 446 -27.89 -0.60 13.64
CA LEU A 446 -28.74 -1.43 14.49
C LEU A 446 -30.16 -1.64 13.93
N ASP A 447 -30.35 -1.43 12.61
CA ASP A 447 -31.61 -1.68 11.91
C ASP A 447 -31.62 -3.13 11.36
N TYR A 448 -31.63 -4.07 12.27
CA TYR A 448 -31.52 -5.48 11.96
C TYR A 448 -32.75 -6.04 11.22
N SER A 449 -33.92 -5.46 11.41
CA SER A 449 -35.14 -5.89 10.72
C SER A 449 -35.03 -5.67 9.22
N ARG A 450 -34.63 -4.44 8.79
CA ARG A 450 -34.44 -4.15 7.37
C ARG A 450 -33.19 -4.89 6.83
N ALA A 451 -32.11 -4.96 7.60
CA ALA A 451 -30.94 -5.71 7.22
C ALA A 451 -31.28 -7.17 6.89
N LYS A 452 -32.11 -7.84 7.71
CA LYS A 452 -32.58 -9.22 7.48
C LYS A 452 -33.33 -9.36 6.16
N LYS A 453 -34.27 -8.46 5.86
CA LYS A 453 -35.03 -8.47 4.60
C LYS A 453 -34.10 -8.44 3.38
N HIS A 454 -33.13 -7.51 3.34
CA HIS A 454 -32.18 -7.39 2.25
C HIS A 454 -31.17 -8.56 2.21
N PHE A 455 -30.83 -9.11 3.37
CA PHE A 455 -29.99 -10.30 3.48
C PHE A 455 -30.68 -11.55 2.88
N ASP A 456 -31.94 -11.77 3.20
CA ASP A 456 -32.70 -12.89 2.62
C ASP A 456 -32.84 -12.77 1.10
N GLN A 457 -33.01 -11.55 0.59
CA GLN A 457 -32.98 -11.26 -0.85
C GLN A 457 -31.60 -11.51 -1.46
N ALA A 458 -30.50 -11.17 -0.78
CA ALA A 458 -29.16 -11.48 -1.24
C ALA A 458 -28.91 -12.99 -1.34
N LYS A 459 -29.42 -13.78 -0.38
CA LYS A 459 -29.39 -15.26 -0.43
C LYS A 459 -30.17 -15.79 -1.66
N ALA A 460 -31.31 -15.21 -1.97
CA ALA A 460 -32.11 -15.59 -3.12
C ALA A 460 -31.39 -15.30 -4.46
N ILE A 461 -30.67 -14.19 -4.57
CA ILE A 461 -29.84 -13.87 -5.75
C ILE A 461 -28.75 -14.92 -5.93
N LEU A 462 -28.02 -15.26 -4.85
CA LEU A 462 -26.98 -16.31 -4.90
C LEU A 462 -27.55 -17.67 -5.33
N ALA A 463 -28.72 -18.06 -4.82
CA ALA A 463 -29.36 -19.30 -5.18
C ALA A 463 -29.73 -19.36 -6.69
N LYS A 464 -30.14 -18.23 -7.27
CA LYS A 464 -30.39 -18.13 -8.73
C LYS A 464 -29.11 -18.29 -9.56
N GLU A 465 -27.97 -17.87 -9.03
CA GLU A 465 -26.65 -18.07 -9.66
C GLU A 465 -26.11 -19.52 -9.48
N GLY A 466 -26.87 -20.40 -8.88
CA GLY A 466 -26.45 -21.79 -8.58
C GLY A 466 -25.41 -21.90 -7.45
N LEU A 467 -25.25 -20.87 -6.66
CA LEU A 467 -24.33 -20.84 -5.53
C LEU A 467 -25.09 -21.12 -4.22
N LEU A 468 -24.62 -22.15 -3.48
CA LEU A 468 -25.12 -22.40 -2.14
C LEU A 468 -24.52 -21.35 -1.17
N PHE A 469 -25.34 -20.91 -0.23
CA PHE A 469 -24.91 -19.94 0.79
C PHE A 469 -23.71 -20.44 1.61
N GLU A 470 -23.74 -21.73 2.00
CA GLU A 470 -22.66 -22.36 2.78
C GLU A 470 -21.34 -22.47 2.03
N THR A 471 -21.41 -22.59 0.71
CA THR A 471 -20.22 -22.66 -0.17
C THR A 471 -19.82 -21.28 -0.74
N SER A 472 -20.56 -20.24 -0.37
CA SER A 472 -20.27 -18.90 -0.83
C SER A 472 -18.94 -18.38 -0.28
N SER A 473 -18.08 -17.89 -1.14
CA SER A 473 -16.85 -17.19 -0.77
C SER A 473 -17.10 -15.73 -0.30
N TYR A 474 -18.34 -15.29 -0.20
CA TYR A 474 -18.70 -13.97 0.34
C TYR A 474 -18.64 -13.97 1.88
N THR A 475 -17.54 -13.55 2.44
CA THR A 475 -17.30 -13.49 3.88
C THR A 475 -18.26 -12.55 4.59
N LEU A 476 -18.66 -11.46 3.90
CA LEU A 476 -19.64 -10.52 4.42
C LEU A 476 -21.00 -11.18 4.71
N LEU A 477 -21.44 -12.15 3.88
CA LEU A 477 -22.69 -12.87 4.11
C LEU A 477 -22.68 -13.60 5.45
N ARG A 478 -21.59 -14.30 5.78
CA ARG A 478 -21.44 -15.02 7.06
C ARG A 478 -21.40 -14.07 8.25
N ALA A 479 -20.68 -12.94 8.09
CA ALA A 479 -20.61 -11.91 9.12
C ALA A 479 -21.99 -11.26 9.37
N LEU A 480 -22.73 -10.96 8.30
CA LEU A 480 -24.08 -10.40 8.39
C LEU A 480 -25.07 -11.39 9.03
N GLU A 481 -25.02 -12.67 8.64
CA GLU A 481 -25.87 -13.71 9.25
C GLU A 481 -25.67 -13.77 10.75
N LYS A 482 -24.39 -13.82 11.20
CA LYS A 482 -24.05 -13.82 12.63
C LYS A 482 -24.58 -12.57 13.36
N ASN A 483 -24.37 -11.38 12.78
CA ASN A 483 -24.82 -10.14 13.39
C ASN A 483 -26.35 -10.05 13.46
N ILE A 484 -27.06 -10.47 12.42
CA ILE A 484 -28.53 -10.48 12.37
C ILE A 484 -29.10 -11.52 13.35
N ALA A 485 -28.49 -12.72 13.40
CA ALA A 485 -28.93 -13.78 14.32
C ALA A 485 -28.72 -13.39 15.79
N LEU A 486 -27.62 -12.74 16.13
CA LEU A 486 -27.35 -12.27 17.49
C LEU A 486 -28.31 -11.16 17.97
N ALA A 487 -28.88 -10.43 17.02
CA ALA A 487 -29.80 -9.31 17.30
C ALA A 487 -31.30 -9.69 17.18
N ALA A 488 -31.61 -10.90 16.65
CA ALA A 488 -32.99 -11.38 16.61
C ALA A 488 -33.46 -11.66 18.04
N PRO A 489 -34.56 -11.04 18.53
CA PRO A 489 -35.17 -11.48 19.77
C PRO A 489 -35.65 -12.92 19.61
N ASN A 490 -35.34 -13.78 20.57
CA ASN A 490 -35.90 -15.14 20.69
C ASN A 490 -37.43 -15.08 20.77
#